data_71d4f5a3cf05a4ec1cc8ac550ac42725
#
_entry.id   71d4f5a3cf05a4ec1cc8ac550ac42725
#
_cell.length_a   1.000
_cell.length_b   1.000
_cell.length_c   1.000
_cell.angle_alpha   90.00
_cell.angle_beta   90.00
_cell.angle_gamma   90.00
#
_symmetry.space_group_name_H-M   'P 1'
#
loop_
_entity.id
_entity.type
_entity.pdbx_description
1 polymer ?
#
loop_
_entity_poly.entity_id
_entity_poly.type
_entity_poly.pdbx_seq_one_letter_code
_entity_poly.pdbx_strand_id
1 'polypeptide(L)'
;MEEGLSILADVREQVRVPVLTDVHSPEQAAPVAEGVDMLQTPAFLCRQTDLIEAVAATGKPVNIKKGQFLAPWEMANILKKAKAAGNDSISLCERGTSFGYGNLVVDMRSLEIMKRTGHPVVFDATHSVQLPGAQGTCSGGQREFVPVLAKAAASIGVAGMFMEVHPDPDRAPCDGPNMIAIRELPVLLEQLQA
;
A
#
# COMPACT_ATOMS: atom_id res chain seq x y z
N MET A 1 -3.89 19.76 -1.28
CA MET A 1 -4.44 18.74 -2.18
C MET A 1 -4.23 19.14 -3.63
N GLU A 2 -4.72 20.27 -4.12
CA GLU A 2 -4.60 20.70 -5.53
C GLU A 2 -3.16 20.68 -6.07
N GLU A 3 -2.21 21.25 -5.34
CA GLU A 3 -0.79 21.23 -5.73
C GLU A 3 -0.24 19.79 -5.89
N GLY A 4 -0.58 18.89 -4.93
CA GLY A 4 -0.15 17.49 -5.02
C GLY A 4 -0.75 16.76 -6.22
N LEU A 5 -2.02 17.01 -6.54
CA LEU A 5 -2.66 16.43 -7.72
C LEU A 5 -2.05 16.97 -9.03
N SER A 6 -1.67 18.26 -9.07
CA SER A 6 -0.97 18.83 -10.21
C SER A 6 0.40 18.16 -10.43
N ILE A 7 1.17 17.92 -9.36
CA ILE A 7 2.46 17.22 -9.43
C ILE A 7 2.27 15.79 -9.95
N LEU A 8 1.25 15.06 -9.47
CA LEU A 8 0.96 13.70 -9.93
C LEU A 8 0.54 13.67 -11.41
N ALA A 9 -0.25 14.66 -11.85
CA ALA A 9 -0.62 14.80 -13.25
C ALA A 9 0.61 15.04 -14.14
N ASP A 10 1.53 15.91 -13.70
CA ASP A 10 2.79 16.17 -14.41
C ASP A 10 3.65 14.90 -14.51
N VAL A 11 3.77 14.14 -13.42
CA VAL A 11 4.49 12.85 -13.42
C VAL A 11 3.86 11.87 -14.40
N ARG A 12 2.54 11.74 -14.39
CA ARG A 12 1.80 10.86 -15.31
C ARG A 12 2.07 11.22 -16.78
N GLU A 13 2.06 12.52 -17.08
CA GLU A 13 2.26 13.01 -18.44
C GLU A 13 3.69 12.86 -18.93
N GLN A 14 4.67 13.21 -18.09
CA GLN A 14 6.09 13.20 -18.44
C GLN A 14 6.68 11.78 -18.46
N VAL A 15 6.33 10.96 -17.46
CA VAL A 15 6.88 9.60 -17.31
C VAL A 15 6.02 8.55 -18.02
N ARG A 16 4.76 8.86 -18.30
CA ARG A 16 3.78 7.97 -18.94
C ARG A 16 3.53 6.69 -18.16
N VAL A 17 3.44 6.81 -16.84
CA VAL A 17 3.07 5.73 -15.92
C VAL A 17 1.77 6.09 -15.20
N PRO A 18 0.93 5.10 -14.88
CA PRO A 18 -0.22 5.35 -14.01
C PRO A 18 0.23 5.87 -12.64
N VAL A 19 -0.54 6.79 -12.07
CA VAL A 19 -0.28 7.37 -10.75
C VAL A 19 -1.35 6.96 -9.75
N LEU A 20 -0.91 6.75 -8.51
CA LEU A 20 -1.75 6.37 -7.38
C LEU A 20 -1.50 7.32 -6.20
N THR A 21 -2.54 7.64 -5.43
CA THR A 21 -2.38 8.37 -4.17
C THR A 21 -3.38 7.92 -3.11
N ASP A 22 -3.05 8.21 -1.84
CA ASP A 22 -3.92 7.95 -0.70
C ASP A 22 -5.12 8.91 -0.64
N VAL A 23 -6.26 8.38 -0.17
CA VAL A 23 -7.46 9.14 0.19
C VAL A 23 -7.76 8.93 1.66
N HIS A 24 -7.91 10.01 2.43
CA HIS A 24 -8.02 9.97 3.88
C HIS A 24 -9.43 10.32 4.40
N SER A 25 -10.30 10.89 3.56
CA SER A 25 -11.69 11.18 3.90
C SER A 25 -12.61 11.03 2.69
N PRO A 26 -13.91 10.78 2.91
CA PRO A 26 -14.87 10.61 1.81
C PRO A 26 -14.92 11.79 0.84
N GLU A 27 -14.77 13.02 1.35
CA GLU A 27 -14.83 14.25 0.55
C GLU A 27 -13.66 14.39 -0.43
N GLN A 28 -12.54 13.71 -0.15
CA GLN A 28 -11.38 13.72 -1.03
C GLN A 28 -11.53 12.75 -2.22
N ALA A 29 -12.41 11.75 -2.12
CA ALA A 29 -12.49 10.66 -3.10
C ALA A 29 -12.75 11.17 -4.53
N ALA A 30 -13.77 11.99 -4.73
CA ALA A 30 -14.13 12.48 -6.05
C ALA A 30 -13.05 13.41 -6.65
N PRO A 31 -12.56 14.47 -5.98
CA PRO A 31 -11.54 15.35 -6.56
C PRO A 31 -10.20 14.62 -6.80
N VAL A 32 -9.83 13.67 -5.95
CA VAL A 32 -8.61 12.87 -6.17
C VAL A 32 -8.75 11.96 -7.39
N ALA A 33 -9.92 11.34 -7.59
CA ALA A 33 -10.19 10.47 -8.73
C ALA A 33 -10.05 11.18 -10.09
N GLU A 34 -10.25 12.49 -10.16
CA GLU A 34 -10.03 13.26 -11.38
C GLU A 34 -8.54 13.38 -11.74
N GLY A 35 -7.67 13.42 -10.75
CA GLY A 35 -6.22 13.66 -10.91
C GLY A 35 -5.36 12.40 -11.04
N VAL A 36 -5.87 11.22 -10.64
CA VAL A 36 -5.07 9.99 -10.60
C VAL A 36 -5.72 8.82 -11.32
N ASP A 37 -4.96 7.77 -11.57
CA ASP A 37 -5.44 6.55 -12.24
C ASP A 37 -5.97 5.51 -11.26
N MET A 38 -5.47 5.53 -10.03
CA MET A 38 -5.83 4.59 -8.97
C MET A 38 -5.87 5.32 -7.63
N LEU A 39 -6.85 5.00 -6.78
CA LEU A 39 -6.92 5.50 -5.41
C LEU A 39 -6.39 4.46 -4.44
N GLN A 40 -5.85 4.90 -3.31
CA GLN A 40 -5.44 4.01 -2.24
C GLN A 40 -6.18 4.34 -0.95
N THR A 41 -6.65 3.30 -0.25
CA THR A 41 -7.15 3.44 1.12
C THR A 41 -6.05 3.03 2.08
N PRO A 42 -5.61 3.95 2.98
CA PRO A 42 -4.59 3.66 4.00
C PRO A 42 -5.00 2.53 4.94
N ALA A 43 -4.02 1.83 5.49
CA ALA A 43 -4.24 0.66 6.34
C ALA A 43 -5.10 0.96 7.58
N PHE A 44 -4.88 2.09 8.26
CA PHE A 44 -5.66 2.46 9.43
C PHE A 44 -7.14 2.74 9.12
N LEU A 45 -7.44 3.14 7.90
CA LEU A 45 -8.77 3.55 7.46
C LEU A 45 -9.53 2.45 6.70
N CYS A 46 -8.93 1.28 6.52
CA CYS A 46 -9.50 0.21 5.70
C CYS A 46 -10.87 -0.31 6.18
N ARG A 47 -11.27 -0.04 7.43
CA ARG A 47 -12.58 -0.40 7.97
C ARG A 47 -13.62 0.72 7.95
N GLN A 48 -13.23 1.96 7.62
CA GLN A 48 -14.15 3.09 7.51
C GLN A 48 -15.11 2.87 6.34
N THR A 49 -16.36 2.55 6.64
CA THR A 49 -17.33 2.14 5.62
C THR A 49 -17.64 3.28 4.66
N ASP A 50 -17.85 4.48 5.17
CA ASP A 50 -18.10 5.69 4.41
C ASP A 50 -16.95 6.04 3.45
N LEU A 51 -15.69 5.90 3.90
CA LEU A 51 -14.52 6.10 3.05
C LEU A 51 -14.44 5.02 1.95
N ILE A 52 -14.61 3.74 2.29
CA ILE A 52 -14.56 2.64 1.32
C ILE A 52 -15.65 2.82 0.25
N GLU A 53 -16.86 3.17 0.65
CA GLU A 53 -17.98 3.42 -0.26
C GLU A 53 -17.72 4.63 -1.17
N ALA A 54 -17.23 5.75 -0.61
CA ALA A 54 -16.92 6.95 -1.37
C ALA A 54 -15.81 6.72 -2.41
N VAL A 55 -14.73 6.03 -2.00
CA VAL A 55 -13.62 5.71 -2.90
C VAL A 55 -14.07 4.73 -4.00
N ALA A 56 -14.84 3.71 -3.66
CA ALA A 56 -15.37 2.76 -4.62
C ALA A 56 -16.35 3.42 -5.61
N ALA A 57 -17.21 4.31 -5.14
CA ALA A 57 -18.19 5.02 -5.96
C ALA A 57 -17.56 5.90 -7.06
N THR A 58 -16.27 6.22 -6.98
CA THR A 58 -15.56 6.93 -8.05
C THR A 58 -15.42 6.11 -9.34
N GLY A 59 -15.57 4.79 -9.27
CA GLY A 59 -15.38 3.86 -10.39
C GLY A 59 -13.91 3.65 -10.81
N LYS A 60 -12.96 4.34 -10.19
CA LYS A 60 -11.52 4.13 -10.42
C LYS A 60 -11.04 2.85 -9.76
N PRO A 61 -9.95 2.23 -10.25
CA PRO A 61 -9.27 1.17 -9.52
C PRO A 61 -8.87 1.62 -8.10
N VAL A 62 -8.97 0.72 -7.12
CA VAL A 62 -8.66 1.02 -5.72
C VAL A 62 -7.71 -0.01 -5.15
N ASN A 63 -6.61 0.43 -4.54
CA ASN A 63 -5.76 -0.40 -3.71
C ASN A 63 -6.14 -0.22 -2.24
N ILE A 64 -6.53 -1.30 -1.56
CA ILE A 64 -6.91 -1.25 -0.15
C ILE A 64 -5.83 -1.91 0.69
N LYS A 65 -5.10 -1.12 1.47
CA LYS A 65 -4.11 -1.63 2.42
C LYS A 65 -4.79 -2.32 3.59
N LYS A 66 -4.39 -3.56 3.87
CA LYS A 66 -4.88 -4.31 5.02
C LYS A 66 -4.41 -3.65 6.32
N GLY A 67 -5.33 -3.36 7.22
CA GLY A 67 -4.99 -2.87 8.56
C GLY A 67 -4.15 -3.88 9.33
N GLN A 68 -3.21 -3.39 10.14
CA GLN A 68 -2.33 -4.21 10.98
C GLN A 68 -3.10 -5.01 12.03
N PHE A 69 -4.32 -4.60 12.32
CA PHE A 69 -5.24 -5.20 13.29
C PHE A 69 -6.21 -6.22 12.67
N LEU A 70 -6.15 -6.43 11.34
CA LEU A 70 -7.06 -7.34 10.62
C LEU A 70 -6.40 -8.68 10.32
N ALA A 71 -7.19 -9.73 10.45
CA ALA A 71 -6.85 -11.01 9.86
C ALA A 71 -7.07 -10.96 8.32
N PRO A 72 -6.28 -11.70 7.53
CA PRO A 72 -6.36 -11.64 6.06
C PRO A 72 -7.73 -12.02 5.48
N TRP A 73 -8.47 -12.93 6.10
CA TRP A 73 -9.82 -13.32 5.68
C TRP A 73 -10.87 -12.23 5.90
N GLU A 74 -10.63 -11.27 6.79
CA GLU A 74 -11.53 -10.14 7.03
C GLU A 74 -11.55 -9.14 5.86
N MET A 75 -10.51 -9.15 5.01
CA MET A 75 -10.48 -8.33 3.81
C MET A 75 -11.63 -8.64 2.85
N ALA A 76 -12.19 -9.85 2.88
CA ALA A 76 -13.40 -10.20 2.14
C ALA A 76 -14.62 -9.34 2.54
N ASN A 77 -14.70 -8.90 3.80
CA ASN A 77 -15.79 -8.02 4.25
C ASN A 77 -15.62 -6.59 3.71
N ILE A 78 -14.38 -6.13 3.55
CA ILE A 78 -14.08 -4.83 2.96
C ILE A 78 -14.39 -4.83 1.46
N LEU A 79 -14.03 -5.91 0.76
CA LEU A 79 -14.42 -6.12 -0.64
C LEU A 79 -15.94 -6.08 -0.85
N LYS A 80 -16.72 -6.68 0.07
CA LYS A 80 -18.19 -6.62 -0.01
C LYS A 80 -18.73 -5.19 0.03
N LYS A 81 -18.12 -4.30 0.82
CA LYS A 81 -18.51 -2.88 0.88
C LYS A 81 -18.22 -2.18 -0.44
N ALA A 82 -17.00 -2.35 -0.99
CA ALA A 82 -16.62 -1.76 -2.27
C ALA A 82 -17.52 -2.26 -3.42
N LYS A 83 -17.81 -3.57 -3.47
CA LYS A 83 -18.74 -4.15 -4.44
C LYS A 83 -20.15 -3.63 -4.29
N ALA A 84 -20.65 -3.45 -3.07
CA ALA A 84 -21.96 -2.87 -2.83
C ALA A 84 -22.06 -1.40 -3.31
N ALA A 85 -20.94 -0.66 -3.30
CA ALA A 85 -20.84 0.67 -3.90
C ALA A 85 -20.61 0.65 -5.43
N GLY A 86 -20.63 -0.54 -6.07
CA GLY A 86 -20.57 -0.69 -7.53
C GLY A 86 -19.19 -0.88 -8.13
N ASN A 87 -18.15 -1.10 -7.33
CA ASN A 87 -16.77 -1.25 -7.82
C ASN A 87 -16.16 -2.61 -7.49
N ASP A 88 -15.69 -3.30 -8.52
CA ASP A 88 -14.97 -4.59 -8.41
C ASP A 88 -13.49 -4.48 -8.87
N SER A 89 -13.05 -3.30 -9.32
CA SER A 89 -11.65 -3.02 -9.67
C SER A 89 -10.80 -2.74 -8.42
N ILE A 90 -10.64 -3.76 -7.59
CA ILE A 90 -9.99 -3.65 -6.28
C ILE A 90 -8.74 -4.54 -6.24
N SER A 91 -7.64 -4.00 -5.73
CA SER A 91 -6.50 -4.79 -5.24
C SER A 91 -6.42 -4.72 -3.71
N LEU A 92 -5.94 -5.80 -3.10
CA LEU A 92 -5.69 -5.89 -1.67
C LEU A 92 -4.20 -5.81 -1.41
N CYS A 93 -3.78 -5.04 -0.39
CA CYS A 93 -2.37 -4.87 -0.10
C CYS A 93 -2.03 -5.37 1.31
N GLU A 94 -1.14 -6.36 1.39
CA GLU A 94 -0.55 -6.84 2.65
C GLU A 94 0.59 -5.91 3.06
N ARG A 95 0.65 -5.57 4.35
CA ARG A 95 1.70 -4.70 4.92
C ARG A 95 2.10 -5.05 6.36
N GLY A 96 1.84 -6.28 6.77
CA GLY A 96 2.14 -6.76 8.11
C GLY A 96 0.98 -6.61 9.09
N THR A 97 1.11 -7.33 10.19
CA THR A 97 0.15 -7.39 11.30
C THR A 97 0.86 -7.07 12.60
N SER A 98 0.20 -6.33 13.50
CA SER A 98 0.73 -6.00 14.81
C SER A 98 1.06 -7.27 15.62
N PHE A 99 2.27 -7.32 16.12
CA PHE A 99 2.77 -8.43 16.96
C PHE A 99 3.40 -7.87 18.25
N GLY A 100 2.58 -7.70 19.25
CA GLY A 100 2.95 -6.95 20.45
C GLY A 100 2.98 -5.43 20.21
N TYR A 101 3.73 -4.72 21.05
CA TYR A 101 3.89 -3.27 20.93
C TYR A 101 5.02 -2.91 19.98
N GLY A 102 4.76 -1.97 19.07
CA GLY A 102 5.80 -1.37 18.23
C GLY A 102 6.49 -2.32 17.24
N ASN A 103 5.87 -3.47 16.92
CA ASN A 103 6.42 -4.45 16.00
C ASN A 103 5.35 -4.98 15.03
N LEU A 104 5.78 -5.33 13.83
CA LEU A 104 4.95 -5.96 12.80
C LEU A 104 5.57 -7.28 12.35
N VAL A 105 4.72 -8.23 12.02
CA VAL A 105 5.10 -9.50 11.41
C VAL A 105 4.27 -9.73 10.15
N VAL A 106 4.90 -10.22 9.10
CA VAL A 106 4.20 -10.67 7.90
C VAL A 106 3.95 -12.17 7.99
N ASP A 107 2.69 -12.56 8.04
CA ASP A 107 2.32 -13.93 7.77
C ASP A 107 2.22 -14.14 6.25
N MET A 108 3.20 -14.78 5.64
CA MET A 108 3.24 -15.01 4.19
C MET A 108 2.04 -15.82 3.68
N ARG A 109 1.36 -16.59 4.55
CA ARG A 109 0.09 -17.26 4.21
C ARG A 109 -1.03 -16.27 3.93
N SER A 110 -0.94 -15.04 4.48
CA SER A 110 -1.93 -13.99 4.28
C SER A 110 -2.10 -13.64 2.80
N LEU A 111 -1.02 -13.66 2.04
CA LEU A 111 -1.03 -13.40 0.61
C LEU A 111 -1.90 -14.42 -0.12
N GLU A 112 -1.68 -15.71 0.16
CA GLU A 112 -2.47 -16.79 -0.45
C GLU A 112 -3.94 -16.76 0.02
N ILE A 113 -4.19 -16.43 1.29
CA ILE A 113 -5.56 -16.31 1.82
C ILE A 113 -6.31 -15.18 1.11
N MET A 114 -5.68 -14.02 0.91
CA MET A 114 -6.30 -12.90 0.22
C MET A 114 -6.50 -13.18 -1.27
N LYS A 115 -5.58 -13.89 -1.94
CA LYS A 115 -5.74 -14.32 -3.35
C LYS A 115 -7.01 -15.16 -3.57
N ARG A 116 -7.47 -15.93 -2.58
CA ARG A 116 -8.71 -16.70 -2.66
C ARG A 116 -9.98 -15.85 -2.80
N THR A 117 -9.89 -14.55 -2.58
CA THR A 117 -10.98 -13.61 -2.86
C THR A 117 -11.22 -13.39 -4.35
N GLY A 118 -10.27 -13.80 -5.21
CA GLY A 118 -10.26 -13.58 -6.65
C GLY A 118 -9.74 -12.21 -7.07
N HIS A 119 -9.28 -11.38 -6.13
CA HIS A 119 -8.74 -10.05 -6.39
C HIS A 119 -7.20 -10.06 -6.42
N PRO A 120 -6.57 -9.16 -7.19
CA PRO A 120 -5.12 -8.98 -7.16
C PRO A 120 -4.62 -8.66 -5.75
N VAL A 121 -3.50 -9.25 -5.37
CA VAL A 121 -2.84 -8.98 -4.08
C VAL A 121 -1.51 -8.31 -4.33
N VAL A 122 -1.32 -7.15 -3.72
CA VAL A 122 -0.09 -6.37 -3.69
C VAL A 122 0.61 -6.62 -2.35
N PHE A 123 1.93 -6.67 -2.35
CA PHE A 123 2.72 -6.73 -1.13
C PHE A 123 3.48 -5.42 -0.92
N ASP A 124 3.24 -4.78 0.22
CA ASP A 124 3.99 -3.59 0.65
C ASP A 124 5.22 -4.03 1.43
N ALA A 125 6.35 -4.04 0.76
CA ALA A 125 7.61 -4.55 1.31
C ALA A 125 8.22 -3.58 2.34
N THR A 126 8.01 -2.28 2.18
CA THR A 126 8.61 -1.25 3.04
C THR A 126 7.86 -1.06 4.34
N HIS A 127 6.53 -0.95 4.31
CA HIS A 127 5.74 -0.84 5.54
C HIS A 127 5.66 -2.15 6.34
N SER A 128 5.97 -3.28 5.72
CA SER A 128 6.02 -4.58 6.41
C SER A 128 7.14 -4.68 7.44
N VAL A 129 8.17 -3.85 7.32
CA VAL A 129 9.31 -3.80 8.24
C VAL A 129 9.32 -2.56 9.14
N GLN A 130 8.22 -1.82 9.17
CA GLN A 130 8.03 -0.67 10.03
C GLN A 130 7.97 -1.10 11.51
N LEU A 131 8.54 -0.30 12.39
CA LEU A 131 8.42 -0.43 13.84
C LEU A 131 7.61 0.76 14.37
N PRO A 132 6.28 0.63 14.48
CA PRO A 132 5.41 1.74 14.83
C PRO A 132 5.77 2.33 16.20
N GLY A 133 5.99 3.66 16.26
CA GLY A 133 6.30 4.37 17.52
C GLY A 133 7.64 4.04 18.16
N ALA A 134 8.53 3.28 17.52
CA ALA A 134 9.80 2.86 18.11
C ALA A 134 10.76 4.01 18.47
N GLN A 135 10.58 5.19 17.87
CA GLN A 135 11.36 6.40 18.13
C GLN A 135 10.54 7.48 18.87
N GLY A 136 9.48 7.09 19.58
CA GLY A 136 8.61 8.00 20.33
C GLY A 136 7.65 8.77 19.43
N THR A 137 8.10 9.82 18.77
CA THR A 137 7.27 10.68 17.91
C THR A 137 7.23 10.22 16.45
N CYS A 138 8.09 9.26 16.05
CA CYS A 138 8.15 8.72 14.70
C CYS A 138 8.34 7.20 14.70
N SER A 139 8.05 6.58 13.56
CA SER A 139 8.25 5.15 13.33
C SER A 139 9.74 4.84 13.16
N GLY A 140 10.18 3.70 13.70
CA GLY A 140 11.41 3.04 13.30
C GLY A 140 11.15 2.08 12.13
N GLY A 141 12.19 1.38 11.70
CA GLY A 141 12.09 0.38 10.64
C GLY A 141 13.34 -0.49 10.55
N GLN A 142 13.21 -1.59 9.84
CA GLN A 142 14.27 -2.58 9.63
C GLN A 142 14.49 -2.78 8.13
N ARG A 143 14.95 -1.72 7.45
CA ARG A 143 15.18 -1.63 5.99
C ARG A 143 15.89 -2.84 5.41
N GLU A 144 16.82 -3.42 6.17
CA GLU A 144 17.60 -4.58 5.76
C GLU A 144 16.77 -5.82 5.42
N PHE A 145 15.54 -5.91 5.95
CA PHE A 145 14.64 -7.04 5.66
C PHE A 145 13.69 -6.80 4.48
N VAL A 146 13.66 -5.59 3.91
CA VAL A 146 12.82 -5.31 2.74
C VAL A 146 13.12 -6.25 1.57
N PRO A 147 14.39 -6.46 1.16
CA PRO A 147 14.70 -7.38 0.06
C PRO A 147 14.31 -8.83 0.35
N VAL A 148 14.43 -9.26 1.60
CA VAL A 148 14.11 -10.63 2.02
C VAL A 148 12.61 -10.89 1.90
N LEU A 149 11.80 -9.98 2.45
CA LEU A 149 10.34 -10.12 2.41
C LEU A 149 9.78 -9.92 1.00
N ALA A 150 10.36 -9.00 0.23
CA ALA A 150 9.98 -8.79 -1.17
C ALA A 150 10.20 -10.05 -2.01
N LYS A 151 11.35 -10.72 -1.87
CA LYS A 151 11.63 -12.00 -2.55
C LYS A 151 10.67 -13.10 -2.13
N ALA A 152 10.39 -13.22 -0.85
CA ALA A 152 9.43 -14.21 -0.35
C ALA A 152 8.03 -13.97 -0.93
N ALA A 153 7.57 -12.73 -0.99
CA ALA A 153 6.27 -12.37 -1.59
C ALA A 153 6.27 -12.60 -3.11
N ALA A 154 7.35 -12.26 -3.82
CA ALA A 154 7.49 -12.52 -5.25
C ALA A 154 7.39 -14.01 -5.57
N SER A 155 8.02 -14.89 -4.76
CA SER A 155 7.97 -16.35 -4.95
C SER A 155 6.56 -16.94 -4.73
N ILE A 156 5.70 -16.28 -3.96
CA ILE A 156 4.27 -16.65 -3.80
C ILE A 156 3.45 -16.21 -5.02
N GLY A 157 3.95 -15.29 -5.82
CA GLY A 157 3.27 -14.79 -7.01
C GLY A 157 2.22 -13.74 -6.69
N VAL A 158 2.63 -12.64 -6.06
CA VAL A 158 1.77 -11.45 -5.87
C VAL A 158 1.58 -10.71 -7.19
N ALA A 159 0.48 -9.96 -7.32
CA ALA A 159 0.16 -9.18 -8.50
C ALA A 159 1.03 -7.91 -8.65
N GLY A 160 1.61 -7.43 -7.55
CA GLY A 160 2.48 -6.27 -7.55
C GLY A 160 3.21 -6.09 -6.22
N MET A 161 4.26 -5.25 -6.27
CA MET A 161 5.00 -4.78 -5.11
C MET A 161 4.77 -3.30 -4.89
N PHE A 162 4.55 -2.92 -3.65
CA PHE A 162 4.58 -1.53 -3.21
C PHE A 162 5.89 -1.29 -2.44
N MET A 163 6.59 -0.23 -2.79
CA MET A 163 7.85 0.15 -2.15
C MET A 163 7.95 1.66 -2.03
N GLU A 164 8.23 2.16 -0.84
CA GLU A 164 8.64 3.54 -0.66
C GLU A 164 10.12 3.70 -0.90
N VAL A 165 10.47 4.72 -1.68
CA VAL A 165 11.85 5.02 -2.05
C VAL A 165 12.16 6.50 -1.83
N HIS A 166 13.40 6.80 -1.49
CA HIS A 166 13.87 8.17 -1.32
C HIS A 166 15.33 8.29 -1.77
N PRO A 167 15.76 9.43 -2.34
CA PRO A 167 17.18 9.64 -2.68
C PRO A 167 18.11 9.47 -1.48
N ASP A 168 17.68 9.95 -0.31
CA ASP A 168 18.40 9.87 0.97
C ASP A 168 17.38 9.52 2.09
N PRO A 169 17.09 8.22 2.33
CA PRO A 169 16.08 7.79 3.29
C PRO A 169 16.26 8.34 4.71
N ASP A 170 17.48 8.56 5.13
CA ASP A 170 17.78 9.06 6.49
C ASP A 170 17.37 10.54 6.66
N ARG A 171 17.07 11.24 5.57
CA ARG A 171 16.54 12.61 5.52
C ARG A 171 15.07 12.68 5.08
N ALA A 172 14.41 11.55 4.92
CA ALA A 172 12.99 11.52 4.57
C ALA A 172 12.15 12.15 5.71
N PRO A 173 11.06 12.86 5.39
CA PRO A 173 10.21 13.51 6.39
C PRO A 173 9.44 12.51 7.26
N CYS A 174 9.20 11.29 6.77
CA CYS A 174 8.56 10.18 7.50
C CYS A 174 9.12 8.85 6.99
N ASP A 175 8.95 7.78 7.76
CA ASP A 175 9.22 6.38 7.39
C ASP A 175 10.63 6.08 6.84
N GLY A 176 11.57 7.02 6.97
CA GLY A 176 12.95 6.87 6.50
C GLY A 176 13.61 5.54 6.86
N PRO A 177 13.49 5.03 8.12
CA PRO A 177 14.12 3.77 8.52
C PRO A 177 13.64 2.52 7.75
N ASN A 178 12.53 2.56 7.06
CA ASN A 178 12.03 1.44 6.23
C ASN A 178 12.05 1.72 4.72
N MET A 179 12.35 2.95 4.29
CA MET A 179 12.47 3.28 2.86
C MET A 179 13.75 2.70 2.22
N ILE A 180 13.65 2.40 0.93
CA ILE A 180 14.78 1.97 0.10
C ILE A 180 15.44 3.21 -0.52
N ALA A 181 16.77 3.26 -0.55
CA ALA A 181 17.44 4.29 -1.32
C ALA A 181 17.22 4.05 -2.83
N ILE A 182 16.87 5.11 -3.57
CA ILE A 182 16.58 4.99 -5.02
C ILE A 182 17.71 4.30 -5.77
N ARG A 183 18.97 4.53 -5.39
CA ARG A 183 20.14 3.88 -6.01
C ARG A 183 20.18 2.35 -5.85
N GLU A 184 19.48 1.80 -4.84
CA GLU A 184 19.43 0.37 -4.56
C GLU A 184 18.27 -0.33 -5.27
N LEU A 185 17.26 0.44 -5.69
CA LEU A 185 16.05 -0.09 -6.30
C LEU A 185 16.29 -0.92 -7.57
N PRO A 186 17.15 -0.51 -8.54
CA PRO A 186 17.39 -1.31 -9.75
C PRO A 186 17.87 -2.71 -9.44
N VAL A 187 18.85 -2.84 -8.54
CA VAL A 187 19.42 -4.14 -8.13
C VAL A 187 18.36 -5.02 -7.47
N LEU A 188 17.52 -4.42 -6.63
CA LEU A 188 16.42 -5.15 -5.99
C LEU A 188 15.41 -5.64 -7.04
N LEU A 189 15.03 -4.80 -8.00
CA LEU A 189 14.09 -5.18 -9.07
C LEU A 189 14.62 -6.32 -9.93
N GLU A 190 15.92 -6.31 -10.30
CA GLU A 190 16.55 -7.42 -10.99
C GLU A 190 16.47 -8.73 -10.20
N GLN A 191 16.69 -8.66 -8.89
CA GLN A 191 16.61 -9.83 -8.01
C GLN A 191 15.19 -10.37 -7.81
N LEU A 192 14.16 -9.56 -8.05
CA LEU A 192 12.76 -9.99 -7.96
C LEU A 192 12.25 -10.61 -9.26
N GLN A 193 12.95 -10.40 -10.38
CA GLN A 193 12.62 -10.94 -11.69
C GLN A 193 13.34 -12.26 -12.00
N ALA A 194 14.36 -12.59 -11.24
CA ALA A 194 15.15 -13.81 -11.38
C ALA A 194 14.48 -15.01 -10.71
#